data_9151b75de359a888464074eb9dbae9a8
#
_entry.id   9151b75de359a888464074eb9dbae9a8
#
_cell.length_a   1.000
_cell.length_b   1.000
_cell.length_c   1.000
_cell.angle_alpha   90.00
_cell.angle_beta   90.00
_cell.angle_gamma   90.00
#
_symmetry.space_group_name_H-M   'P 1'
#
loop_
_entity.id
_entity.type
_entity.pdbx_description
1 polymer ?
#
loop_
_entity_poly.entity_id
_entity_poly.type
_entity_poly.pdbx_seq_one_letter_code
_entity_poly.pdbx_strand_id
1 'polypeptide(L)'
;MAGQGVSEVKYLLQVNTGSFTHTAADGKAIAERLDRCLDRLDVEKVIYGWSPDRAVNEAVTEYLHKRGIEKYLWLPIFCEIHDPQTAEAFEDVDGAGNHAIDDLCEGESFDFVCQSSDKNLRTAMDVYDRLTKDLPVEGVFIDRIRFASAANSVRDLFGCWCPRCAARYEAAGVNRDRIRMLSKRGDVNAFMPAEKRLGVYRYEDPDIDALMKTKRRMITEAAGKLCTHFRSRGKKIGIDTFASGTADFVGQDLFALGEMVDFIKPMAYLETHAPAGVPYEVGAMGKEIAGRISLLDGADACSMDAAVAQFSELLATGANVAPGIDVNRIEPICTATPEYVCTYLKRLEEIGCKSAVLAWDAMRMGEDVLDAIASR
;
A
#
# COMPACT_ATOMS: atom_id res chain seq x y z
N MET A 1 38.40 -10.66 12.51
CA MET A 1 36.95 -10.57 12.30
C MET A 1 36.78 -10.04 10.88
N ALA A 2 36.37 -10.93 9.97
CA ALA A 2 36.12 -10.54 8.59
C ALA A 2 34.91 -9.57 8.60
N GLY A 3 35.08 -8.36 8.05
CA GLY A 3 34.01 -7.43 7.86
C GLY A 3 32.93 -8.09 7.01
N GLN A 4 31.73 -8.27 7.55
CA GLN A 4 30.56 -8.56 6.74
C GLN A 4 30.38 -7.33 5.85
N GLY A 5 30.66 -7.48 4.56
CA GLY A 5 30.36 -6.45 3.57
C GLY A 5 28.87 -6.12 3.70
N VAL A 6 28.57 -4.84 3.90
CA VAL A 6 27.19 -4.34 3.86
C VAL A 6 26.66 -4.73 2.49
N SER A 7 25.62 -5.56 2.45
CA SER A 7 24.99 -5.96 1.20
C SER A 7 24.31 -4.74 0.60
N GLU A 8 24.69 -4.36 -0.59
CA GLU A 8 24.06 -3.27 -1.34
C GLU A 8 22.57 -3.57 -1.56
N VAL A 9 21.71 -2.57 -1.29
CA VAL A 9 20.26 -2.70 -1.46
C VAL A 9 19.94 -2.82 -2.96
N LYS A 10 19.17 -3.84 -3.33
CA LYS A 10 18.64 -3.98 -4.69
C LYS A 10 17.42 -3.09 -4.88
N TYR A 11 17.25 -2.57 -6.09
CA TYR A 11 16.14 -1.68 -6.38
C TYR A 11 14.98 -2.41 -7.05
N LEU A 12 13.77 -2.08 -6.61
CA LEU A 12 12.54 -2.34 -7.31
C LEU A 12 12.00 -0.99 -7.80
N LEU A 13 11.58 -0.90 -9.04
CA LEU A 13 10.90 0.31 -9.54
C LEU A 13 9.39 0.10 -9.48
N GLN A 14 8.67 1.08 -8.97
CA GLN A 14 7.23 1.15 -9.14
C GLN A 14 6.90 2.20 -10.20
N VAL A 15 6.05 1.85 -11.16
CA VAL A 15 5.81 2.63 -12.36
C VAL A 15 4.33 2.70 -12.64
N ASN A 16 3.79 3.92 -12.67
CA ASN A 16 2.42 4.17 -13.10
C ASN A 16 2.35 4.17 -14.63
N THR A 17 1.50 3.32 -15.21
CA THR A 17 1.32 3.18 -16.65
C THR A 17 0.01 3.79 -17.16
N GLY A 18 -0.70 4.54 -16.33
CA GLY A 18 -1.97 5.19 -16.69
C GLY A 18 -2.95 5.27 -15.54
N SER A 19 -4.23 5.18 -15.86
CA SER A 19 -5.31 5.21 -14.88
C SER A 19 -6.45 4.28 -15.30
N PHE A 20 -7.14 3.66 -14.35
CA PHE A 20 -8.35 2.87 -14.63
C PHE A 20 -9.56 3.74 -14.99
N THR A 21 -9.52 5.02 -14.67
CA THR A 21 -10.62 5.96 -14.87
C THR A 21 -10.38 6.95 -16.02
N HIS A 22 -9.14 7.07 -16.52
CA HIS A 22 -8.71 8.07 -17.50
C HIS A 22 -7.95 7.45 -18.68
N THR A 23 -7.52 8.30 -19.59
CA THR A 23 -6.96 7.97 -20.91
C THR A 23 -5.77 7.00 -20.85
N ALA A 24 -5.72 6.11 -21.84
CA ALA A 24 -4.61 5.19 -22.06
C ALA A 24 -3.27 5.93 -22.20
N ALA A 25 -2.27 5.45 -21.47
CA ALA A 25 -0.90 5.88 -21.66
C ALA A 25 -0.28 5.17 -22.88
N ASP A 26 0.75 5.77 -23.49
CA ASP A 26 1.53 5.12 -24.54
C ASP A 26 2.57 4.17 -23.93
N GLY A 27 2.31 2.86 -24.01
CA GLY A 27 3.19 1.83 -23.45
C GLY A 27 4.60 1.85 -24.03
N LYS A 28 4.78 2.26 -25.29
CA LYS A 28 6.09 2.42 -25.91
C LYS A 28 6.85 3.60 -25.31
N ALA A 29 6.18 4.74 -25.14
CA ALA A 29 6.79 5.91 -24.50
C ALA A 29 7.15 5.64 -23.04
N ILE A 30 6.36 4.84 -22.34
CA ILE A 30 6.68 4.38 -20.98
C ILE A 30 7.96 3.51 -20.99
N ALA A 31 8.02 2.53 -21.87
CA ALA A 31 9.19 1.65 -22.01
C ALA A 31 10.47 2.43 -22.31
N GLU A 32 10.42 3.39 -23.25
CA GLU A 32 11.55 4.25 -23.57
C GLU A 32 12.01 5.11 -22.37
N ARG A 33 11.08 5.56 -21.54
CA ARG A 33 11.42 6.31 -20.33
C ARG A 33 12.04 5.44 -19.24
N LEU A 34 11.67 4.17 -19.16
CA LEU A 34 12.27 3.20 -18.24
C LEU A 34 13.78 3.00 -18.48
N ASP A 35 14.25 3.14 -19.71
CA ASP A 35 15.68 2.99 -20.06
C ASP A 35 16.58 3.84 -19.17
N ARG A 36 16.16 5.07 -18.86
CA ARG A 36 16.95 5.98 -18.00
C ARG A 36 17.23 5.42 -16.60
N CYS A 37 16.28 4.70 -16.05
CA CYS A 37 16.45 4.07 -14.74
C CYS A 37 17.19 2.73 -14.85
N LEU A 38 16.79 1.89 -15.83
CA LEU A 38 17.34 0.55 -16.00
C LEU A 38 18.80 0.52 -16.48
N ASP A 39 19.25 1.56 -17.19
CA ASP A 39 20.64 1.69 -17.63
C ASP A 39 21.58 2.20 -16.54
N ARG A 40 21.05 2.73 -15.44
CA ARG A 40 21.81 3.42 -14.41
C ARG A 40 21.72 2.76 -13.04
N LEU A 41 20.67 1.99 -12.78
CA LEU A 41 20.41 1.36 -11.48
C LEU A 41 20.41 -0.17 -11.63
N ASP A 42 20.88 -0.87 -10.61
CA ASP A 42 20.77 -2.33 -10.47
C ASP A 42 19.33 -2.70 -10.06
N VAL A 43 18.43 -2.74 -11.03
CA VAL A 43 17.01 -3.01 -10.84
C VAL A 43 16.74 -4.50 -10.97
N GLU A 44 16.22 -5.09 -9.89
CA GLU A 44 15.85 -6.52 -9.87
C GLU A 44 14.43 -6.74 -10.43
N LYS A 45 13.50 -5.87 -10.07
CA LYS A 45 12.07 -6.02 -10.40
C LYS A 45 11.44 -4.69 -10.80
N VAL A 46 10.44 -4.75 -11.67
CA VAL A 46 9.56 -3.62 -11.97
C VAL A 46 8.12 -3.98 -11.63
N ILE A 47 7.50 -3.14 -10.82
CA ILE A 47 6.09 -3.14 -10.49
C ILE A 47 5.44 -2.09 -11.39
N TYR A 48 4.60 -2.51 -12.33
CA TYR A 48 3.95 -1.59 -13.27
C TYR A 48 2.45 -1.83 -13.33
N GLY A 49 1.68 -0.79 -13.56
CA GLY A 49 0.24 -0.95 -13.62
C GLY A 49 -0.54 0.34 -13.57
N TRP A 50 -1.80 0.21 -13.16
CA TRP A 50 -2.82 1.25 -13.13
C TRP A 50 -3.48 1.52 -14.50
N SER A 51 -3.21 0.71 -15.53
CA SER A 51 -3.88 0.83 -16.82
C SER A 51 -4.79 -0.37 -17.11
N PRO A 52 -6.07 -0.14 -17.49
CA PRO A 52 -6.96 -1.20 -17.99
C PRO A 52 -6.64 -1.63 -19.41
N ASP A 53 -5.79 -0.86 -20.12
CA ASP A 53 -5.43 -1.12 -21.51
C ASP A 53 -4.44 -2.27 -21.62
N ARG A 54 -4.89 -3.36 -22.24
CA ARG A 54 -4.04 -4.54 -22.48
C ARG A 54 -2.85 -4.22 -23.36
N ALA A 55 -2.98 -3.36 -24.36
CA ALA A 55 -1.88 -3.04 -25.29
C ALA A 55 -0.74 -2.30 -24.57
N VAL A 56 -1.06 -1.43 -23.61
CA VAL A 56 -0.07 -0.79 -22.73
C VAL A 56 0.66 -1.83 -21.88
N ASN A 57 -0.08 -2.72 -21.22
CA ASN A 57 0.50 -3.77 -20.40
C ASN A 57 1.37 -4.74 -21.23
N GLU A 58 0.96 -5.10 -22.45
CA GLU A 58 1.71 -5.94 -23.38
C GLU A 58 3.04 -5.27 -23.76
N ALA A 59 3.00 -4.01 -24.21
CA ALA A 59 4.19 -3.26 -24.60
C ALA A 59 5.23 -3.17 -23.48
N VAL A 60 4.78 -2.80 -22.27
CA VAL A 60 5.67 -2.71 -21.10
C VAL A 60 6.21 -4.09 -20.68
N THR A 61 5.35 -5.11 -20.68
CA THR A 61 5.76 -6.48 -20.35
C THR A 61 6.81 -7.02 -21.32
N GLU A 62 6.59 -6.87 -22.63
CA GLU A 62 7.54 -7.32 -23.66
C GLU A 62 8.88 -6.59 -23.56
N TYR A 63 8.84 -5.28 -23.31
CA TYR A 63 10.04 -4.48 -23.12
C TYR A 63 10.86 -5.01 -21.95
N LEU A 64 10.25 -5.15 -20.77
CA LEU A 64 10.90 -5.65 -19.56
C LEU A 64 11.39 -7.10 -19.72
N HIS A 65 10.64 -7.93 -20.44
CA HIS A 65 11.04 -9.31 -20.75
C HIS A 65 12.33 -9.36 -21.58
N LYS A 66 12.46 -8.51 -22.61
CA LYS A 66 13.68 -8.39 -23.42
C LYS A 66 14.89 -7.92 -22.62
N ARG A 67 14.67 -7.15 -21.56
CA ARG A 67 15.69 -6.67 -20.62
C ARG A 67 16.03 -7.69 -19.52
N GLY A 68 15.31 -8.80 -19.44
CA GLY A 68 15.50 -9.83 -18.40
C GLY A 68 15.04 -9.39 -16.99
N ILE A 69 14.20 -8.37 -16.90
CA ILE A 69 13.70 -7.83 -15.63
C ILE A 69 12.48 -8.62 -15.17
N GLU A 70 12.45 -8.99 -13.88
CA GLU A 70 11.28 -9.59 -13.26
C GLU A 70 10.15 -8.54 -13.10
N LYS A 71 8.92 -8.89 -13.42
CA LYS A 71 7.81 -7.95 -13.54
C LYS A 71 6.55 -8.40 -12.84
N TYR A 72 5.93 -7.44 -12.14
CA TYR A 72 4.70 -7.60 -11.38
C TYR A 72 3.65 -6.63 -11.91
N LEU A 73 2.46 -7.15 -12.21
CA LEU A 73 1.33 -6.26 -12.50
C LEU A 73 0.82 -5.64 -11.18
N TRP A 74 0.81 -4.32 -11.11
CA TRP A 74 0.27 -3.55 -10.00
C TRP A 74 -1.25 -3.44 -10.11
N LEU A 75 -1.97 -4.00 -9.14
CA LEU A 75 -3.40 -4.16 -9.18
C LEU A 75 -4.06 -3.62 -7.91
N PRO A 76 -4.92 -2.57 -8.01
CA PRO A 76 -5.76 -2.14 -6.89
C PRO A 76 -6.90 -3.13 -6.67
N ILE A 77 -7.11 -3.58 -5.43
CA ILE A 77 -8.06 -4.66 -5.14
C ILE A 77 -9.47 -4.16 -4.85
N PHE A 78 -9.61 -3.15 -3.98
CA PHE A 78 -10.90 -2.71 -3.49
C PHE A 78 -11.35 -1.33 -3.97
N CYS A 79 -10.73 -0.81 -5.02
CA CYS A 79 -11.15 0.43 -5.68
C CYS A 79 -10.74 0.42 -7.15
N GLU A 80 -11.07 1.47 -7.92
CA GLU A 80 -10.67 1.76 -9.30
C GLU A 80 -11.15 0.75 -10.37
N ILE A 81 -10.99 -0.55 -10.13
CA ILE A 81 -11.25 -1.62 -11.11
C ILE A 81 -12.69 -2.13 -11.10
N HIS A 82 -13.52 -1.58 -10.25
CA HIS A 82 -14.89 -2.04 -10.05
C HIS A 82 -15.88 -1.16 -10.78
N ASP A 83 -16.82 -1.80 -11.50
CA ASP A 83 -17.97 -1.11 -12.05
C ASP A 83 -18.97 -0.78 -10.93
N PRO A 84 -19.27 0.50 -10.66
CA PRO A 84 -20.18 0.92 -9.61
C PRO A 84 -21.58 0.31 -9.70
N GLN A 85 -22.02 -0.10 -10.90
CA GLN A 85 -23.35 -0.70 -11.10
C GLN A 85 -23.41 -2.15 -10.68
N THR A 86 -22.26 -2.83 -10.64
CA THR A 86 -22.20 -4.27 -10.37
C THR A 86 -21.43 -4.63 -9.12
N ALA A 87 -20.56 -3.79 -8.64
CA ALA A 87 -19.79 -4.02 -7.41
C ALA A 87 -20.71 -4.13 -6.18
N GLU A 88 -20.29 -4.91 -5.19
CA GLU A 88 -20.87 -4.83 -3.85
C GLU A 88 -20.26 -3.60 -3.15
N ALA A 89 -21.06 -2.56 -2.99
CA ALA A 89 -20.62 -1.25 -2.52
C ALA A 89 -20.15 -1.29 -1.05
N PHE A 90 -19.31 -0.32 -0.71
CA PHE A 90 -19.07 0.06 0.68
C PHE A 90 -20.32 0.79 1.20
N GLU A 91 -20.73 0.47 2.43
CA GLU A 91 -21.79 1.18 3.13
C GLU A 91 -21.29 1.50 4.55
N ASP A 92 -21.33 2.76 4.96
CA ASP A 92 -21.02 3.12 6.35
C ASP A 92 -22.12 2.63 7.31
N VAL A 93 -21.96 2.89 8.61
CA VAL A 93 -22.90 2.43 9.64
C VAL A 93 -24.32 3.00 9.49
N ASP A 94 -24.51 4.08 8.75
CA ASP A 94 -25.78 4.71 8.41
C ASP A 94 -26.27 4.37 6.98
N GLY A 95 -25.51 3.57 6.22
CA GLY A 95 -25.85 3.12 4.87
C GLY A 95 -25.39 4.06 3.75
N ALA A 96 -24.55 5.04 4.04
CA ALA A 96 -23.91 5.88 3.03
C ALA A 96 -22.65 5.21 2.43
N GLY A 97 -22.26 5.60 1.21
CA GLY A 97 -20.98 5.23 0.62
C GLY A 97 -19.80 5.83 1.39
N ASN A 98 -18.58 5.39 1.09
CA ASN A 98 -17.39 6.03 1.62
C ASN A 98 -17.16 7.41 0.98
N HIS A 99 -16.35 8.23 1.65
CA HIS A 99 -15.92 9.51 1.11
C HIS A 99 -14.74 9.28 0.17
N ALA A 100 -14.99 9.41 -1.13
CA ALA A 100 -13.92 9.43 -2.12
C ALA A 100 -13.00 10.64 -1.88
N ILE A 101 -11.73 10.48 -2.12
CA ILE A 101 -10.78 11.59 -2.13
C ILE A 101 -10.61 11.99 -3.59
N ASP A 102 -10.98 13.24 -3.91
CA ASP A 102 -10.75 13.78 -5.24
C ASP A 102 -9.27 13.82 -5.56
N ASP A 103 -8.99 13.50 -6.80
CA ASP A 103 -7.68 13.25 -7.36
C ASP A 103 -6.64 14.34 -7.09
N LEU A 104 -5.67 14.02 -6.26
CA LEU A 104 -4.43 14.78 -6.13
C LEU A 104 -3.34 14.30 -7.11
N CYS A 105 -3.50 13.11 -7.71
CA CYS A 105 -2.50 12.40 -8.51
C CYS A 105 -3.11 11.74 -9.76
N GLU A 106 -3.72 12.50 -10.64
CA GLU A 106 -4.10 12.06 -12.01
C GLU A 106 -4.91 10.75 -12.10
N GLY A 107 -6.16 10.76 -11.67
CA GLY A 107 -7.12 9.69 -11.95
C GLY A 107 -7.25 8.59 -10.90
N GLU A 108 -6.87 8.86 -9.67
CA GLU A 108 -7.15 8.00 -8.53
C GLU A 108 -8.36 8.53 -7.76
N SER A 109 -9.34 7.70 -7.44
CA SER A 109 -10.56 8.16 -6.76
C SER A 109 -10.63 7.78 -5.28
N PHE A 110 -9.88 6.80 -4.82
CA PHE A 110 -9.99 6.23 -3.47
C PHE A 110 -11.43 5.92 -3.04
N ASP A 111 -12.27 5.55 -4.02
CA ASP A 111 -13.63 5.07 -3.80
C ASP A 111 -13.60 3.56 -3.57
N PHE A 112 -13.83 3.14 -2.32
CA PHE A 112 -13.71 1.75 -1.91
C PHE A 112 -15.02 0.98 -2.05
N VAL A 113 -14.93 -0.26 -2.53
CA VAL A 113 -16.00 -1.25 -2.49
C VAL A 113 -15.92 -2.13 -1.23
N CYS A 114 -16.92 -2.97 -0.97
CA CYS A 114 -16.92 -3.84 0.22
C CYS A 114 -15.74 -4.82 0.24
N GLN A 115 -14.94 -4.78 1.31
CA GLN A 115 -13.73 -5.61 1.50
C GLN A 115 -14.03 -7.07 1.85
N SER A 116 -15.24 -7.39 2.29
CA SER A 116 -15.69 -8.77 2.58
C SER A 116 -16.36 -9.45 1.39
N SER A 117 -16.43 -8.80 0.24
CA SER A 117 -17.14 -9.30 -0.93
C SER A 117 -16.29 -10.28 -1.72
N ASP A 118 -16.73 -11.52 -1.79
CA ASP A 118 -16.14 -12.52 -2.69
C ASP A 118 -16.35 -12.16 -4.16
N LYS A 119 -17.41 -11.42 -4.49
CA LYS A 119 -17.65 -10.92 -5.84
C LYS A 119 -16.59 -9.89 -6.24
N ASN A 120 -16.31 -8.91 -5.36
CA ASN A 120 -15.29 -7.90 -5.63
C ASN A 120 -13.91 -8.54 -5.75
N LEU A 121 -13.58 -9.52 -4.90
CA LEU A 121 -12.32 -10.28 -5.04
C LEU A 121 -12.23 -11.02 -6.38
N ARG A 122 -13.31 -11.68 -6.82
CA ARG A 122 -13.33 -12.33 -8.15
C ARG A 122 -13.13 -11.33 -9.27
N THR A 123 -13.78 -10.16 -9.21
CA THR A 123 -13.55 -9.09 -10.19
C THR A 123 -12.06 -8.73 -10.29
N ALA A 124 -11.36 -8.57 -9.17
CA ALA A 124 -9.93 -8.27 -9.18
C ALA A 124 -9.10 -9.40 -9.81
N MET A 125 -9.42 -10.66 -9.48
CA MET A 125 -8.78 -11.83 -10.08
C MET A 125 -9.00 -11.89 -11.60
N ASP A 126 -10.23 -11.66 -12.06
CA ASP A 126 -10.60 -11.69 -13.49
C ASP A 126 -9.93 -10.53 -14.25
N VAL A 127 -9.81 -9.35 -13.65
CA VAL A 127 -9.08 -8.21 -14.23
C VAL A 127 -7.61 -8.58 -14.44
N TYR A 128 -6.95 -9.14 -13.43
CA TYR A 128 -5.56 -9.62 -13.55
C TYR A 128 -5.41 -10.65 -14.66
N ASP A 129 -6.24 -11.70 -14.63
CA ASP A 129 -6.17 -12.80 -15.61
C ASP A 129 -6.37 -12.27 -17.05
N ARG A 130 -7.27 -11.31 -17.25
CA ARG A 130 -7.52 -10.67 -18.54
C ARG A 130 -6.33 -9.81 -19.01
N LEU A 131 -5.76 -9.00 -18.11
CA LEU A 131 -4.68 -8.08 -18.47
C LEU A 131 -3.35 -8.80 -18.73
N THR A 132 -3.12 -9.94 -18.07
CA THR A 132 -1.86 -10.70 -18.18
C THR A 132 -1.95 -11.95 -19.03
N LYS A 133 -3.12 -12.22 -19.66
CA LYS A 133 -3.30 -13.41 -20.50
C LYS A 133 -2.20 -13.53 -21.56
N ASP A 134 -1.52 -14.66 -21.57
CA ASP A 134 -0.44 -14.99 -22.52
C ASP A 134 0.79 -14.04 -22.43
N LEU A 135 0.89 -13.22 -21.36
CA LEU A 135 2.05 -12.37 -21.13
C LEU A 135 3.02 -13.00 -20.12
N PRO A 136 4.33 -12.82 -20.29
CA PRO A 136 5.36 -13.35 -19.38
C PRO A 136 5.49 -12.46 -18.12
N VAL A 137 4.42 -12.34 -17.34
CA VAL A 137 4.40 -11.62 -16.06
C VAL A 137 4.68 -12.62 -14.95
N GLU A 138 5.68 -12.37 -14.11
CA GLU A 138 6.08 -13.28 -13.04
C GLU A 138 5.16 -13.21 -11.82
N GLY A 139 4.59 -12.01 -11.56
CA GLY A 139 3.80 -11.84 -10.34
C GLY A 139 2.68 -10.82 -10.41
N VAL A 140 1.98 -10.73 -9.31
CA VAL A 140 1.02 -9.66 -9.00
C VAL A 140 1.55 -8.83 -7.85
N PHE A 141 1.37 -7.52 -7.94
CA PHE A 141 1.57 -6.61 -6.82
C PHE A 141 0.21 -6.10 -6.35
N ILE A 142 -0.21 -6.60 -5.21
CA ILE A 142 -1.53 -6.36 -4.62
C ILE A 142 -1.50 -5.02 -3.90
N ASP A 143 -2.32 -4.07 -4.32
CA ASP A 143 -2.48 -2.77 -3.69
C ASP A 143 -3.92 -2.52 -3.26
N ARG A 144 -4.15 -1.52 -2.41
CA ARG A 144 -5.45 -1.12 -1.86
C ARG A 144 -6.26 -2.28 -1.28
N ILE A 145 -5.56 -3.29 -0.79
CA ILE A 145 -6.14 -4.37 0.01
C ILE A 145 -6.30 -3.89 1.46
N ARG A 146 -7.21 -2.96 1.66
CA ARG A 146 -7.42 -2.25 2.92
C ARG A 146 -8.80 -1.63 3.00
N PHE A 147 -9.19 -1.18 4.17
CA PHE A 147 -10.30 -0.26 4.35
C PHE A 147 -9.89 1.18 4.01
N ALA A 148 -10.87 2.06 3.86
CA ALA A 148 -10.64 3.50 3.77
C ALA A 148 -9.93 4.00 5.04
N SER A 149 -9.10 5.04 4.89
CA SER A 149 -8.34 5.65 5.99
C SER A 149 -9.07 6.87 6.56
N ALA A 150 -8.50 7.46 7.63
CA ALA A 150 -8.97 8.73 8.17
C ALA A 150 -8.89 9.88 7.16
N ALA A 151 -8.00 9.77 6.18
CA ALA A 151 -7.86 10.75 5.11
C ALA A 151 -9.09 10.78 4.19
N ASN A 152 -9.80 9.66 4.01
CA ASN A 152 -11.10 9.65 3.35
C ASN A 152 -12.13 10.40 4.24
N SER A 153 -12.32 9.93 5.44
CA SER A 153 -13.13 10.55 6.50
C SER A 153 -12.93 9.78 7.80
N VAL A 154 -13.04 10.46 8.94
CA VAL A 154 -13.08 9.78 10.24
C VAL A 154 -14.25 8.77 10.30
N ARG A 155 -15.36 9.03 9.59
CA ARG A 155 -16.49 8.09 9.51
C ARG A 155 -16.11 6.79 8.80
N ASP A 156 -15.26 6.85 7.81
CA ASP A 156 -14.87 5.68 7.02
C ASP A 156 -13.90 4.76 7.76
N LEU A 157 -13.21 5.26 8.80
CA LEU A 157 -12.44 4.43 9.72
C LEU A 157 -13.28 3.35 10.42
N PHE A 158 -14.59 3.60 10.63
CA PHE A 158 -15.48 2.61 11.21
C PHE A 158 -15.80 1.45 10.26
N GLY A 159 -15.30 1.49 9.02
CA GLY A 159 -15.36 0.41 8.04
C GLY A 159 -16.71 0.24 7.34
N CYS A 160 -16.78 -0.76 6.48
CA CYS A 160 -18.00 -1.13 5.76
C CYS A 160 -18.99 -1.82 6.70
N TRP A 161 -20.25 -1.39 6.67
CA TRP A 161 -21.37 -1.93 7.46
C TRP A 161 -22.49 -2.48 6.58
N CYS A 162 -22.21 -2.85 5.33
CA CYS A 162 -23.16 -3.63 4.53
C CYS A 162 -23.60 -4.89 5.32
N PRO A 163 -24.72 -5.52 4.99
CA PRO A 163 -25.27 -6.64 5.78
C PRO A 163 -24.26 -7.75 6.09
N ARG A 164 -23.34 -8.03 5.17
CA ARG A 164 -22.29 -9.04 5.37
C ARG A 164 -21.25 -8.61 6.42
N CYS A 165 -20.77 -7.38 6.33
CA CYS A 165 -19.79 -6.84 7.27
C CYS A 165 -20.41 -6.64 8.65
N ALA A 166 -21.63 -6.12 8.73
CA ALA A 166 -22.38 -5.94 9.96
C ALA A 166 -22.51 -7.26 10.74
N ALA A 167 -22.91 -8.33 10.05
CA ALA A 167 -23.03 -9.66 10.69
C ALA A 167 -21.68 -10.13 11.28
N ARG A 168 -20.56 -9.82 10.66
CA ARG A 168 -19.22 -10.18 11.17
C ARG A 168 -18.83 -9.36 12.40
N TYR A 169 -19.14 -8.08 12.42
CA TYR A 169 -18.90 -7.21 13.57
C TYR A 169 -19.78 -7.59 14.76
N GLU A 170 -21.07 -7.81 14.51
CA GLU A 170 -22.03 -8.23 15.54
C GLU A 170 -21.66 -9.60 16.15
N ALA A 171 -21.23 -10.56 15.32
CA ALA A 171 -20.70 -11.86 15.77
C ALA A 171 -19.42 -11.72 16.62
N ALA A 172 -18.65 -10.64 16.44
CA ALA A 172 -17.49 -10.30 17.24
C ALA A 172 -17.84 -9.49 18.52
N GLY A 173 -19.11 -9.22 18.76
CA GLY A 173 -19.60 -8.48 19.92
C GLY A 173 -19.56 -6.97 19.77
N VAL A 174 -19.35 -6.42 18.59
CA VAL A 174 -19.36 -4.98 18.34
C VAL A 174 -20.77 -4.43 18.47
N ASN A 175 -20.95 -3.41 19.31
CA ASN A 175 -22.24 -2.75 19.48
C ASN A 175 -22.47 -1.72 18.36
N ARG A 176 -23.38 -2.05 17.41
CA ARG A 176 -23.69 -1.19 16.26
C ARG A 176 -24.16 0.21 16.64
N ASP A 177 -25.02 0.33 17.66
CA ASP A 177 -25.57 1.63 18.03
C ASP A 177 -24.49 2.53 18.67
N ARG A 178 -23.56 1.93 19.43
CA ARG A 178 -22.39 2.65 19.95
C ARG A 178 -21.47 3.10 18.79
N ILE A 179 -21.16 2.23 17.84
CA ILE A 179 -20.36 2.62 16.67
C ILE A 179 -21.04 3.74 15.89
N ARG A 180 -22.35 3.65 15.66
CA ARG A 180 -23.12 4.72 15.00
C ARG A 180 -23.01 6.04 15.75
N MET A 181 -23.07 6.01 17.06
CA MET A 181 -22.92 7.22 17.91
C MET A 181 -21.50 7.80 17.76
N LEU A 182 -20.45 6.98 17.82
CA LEU A 182 -19.06 7.41 17.68
C LEU A 182 -18.79 7.97 16.27
N SER A 183 -19.26 7.28 15.23
CA SER A 183 -19.15 7.72 13.84
C SER A 183 -19.80 9.09 13.61
N LYS A 184 -21.00 9.32 14.15
CA LYS A 184 -21.70 10.63 14.06
C LYS A 184 -20.99 11.78 14.76
N ARG A 185 -20.23 11.49 15.81
CA ARG A 185 -19.41 12.51 16.50
C ARG A 185 -18.20 12.93 15.65
N GLY A 186 -17.73 12.06 14.76
CA GLY A 186 -16.53 12.31 13.96
C GLY A 186 -15.26 12.45 14.81
N ASP A 187 -15.25 11.83 16.00
CA ASP A 187 -14.11 11.92 16.91
C ASP A 187 -13.13 10.79 16.64
N VAL A 188 -11.99 11.14 16.04
CA VAL A 188 -10.92 10.21 15.74
C VAL A 188 -10.31 9.60 17.00
N ASN A 189 -10.39 10.26 18.16
CA ASN A 189 -9.87 9.74 19.42
C ASN A 189 -10.61 8.49 19.93
N ALA A 190 -11.76 8.14 19.32
CA ALA A 190 -12.36 6.82 19.53
C ALA A 190 -11.40 5.67 19.18
N PHE A 191 -10.44 5.92 18.27
CA PHE A 191 -9.42 4.95 17.85
C PHE A 191 -8.11 5.08 18.65
N MET A 192 -8.15 5.57 19.88
CA MET A 192 -6.95 5.73 20.71
C MET A 192 -6.29 4.38 21.01
N PRO A 193 -5.02 4.18 20.62
CA PRO A 193 -4.29 2.96 20.96
C PRO A 193 -3.97 2.91 22.46
N ALA A 194 -4.35 1.83 23.14
CA ALA A 194 -3.96 1.53 24.52
C ALA A 194 -2.60 0.81 24.55
N GLU A 195 -2.36 -0.06 23.60
CA GLU A 195 -1.15 -0.88 23.54
C GLU A 195 -0.83 -1.24 22.10
N LYS A 196 0.44 -1.18 21.72
CA LYS A 196 0.96 -1.67 20.44
C LYS A 196 1.57 -3.05 20.65
N ARG A 197 1.18 -4.01 19.80
CA ARG A 197 1.73 -5.36 19.79
C ARG A 197 2.09 -5.75 18.37
N LEU A 198 3.37 -5.94 18.08
CA LEU A 198 3.82 -6.49 16.80
C LEU A 198 3.10 -5.87 15.59
N GLY A 199 3.07 -4.53 15.50
CA GLY A 199 2.46 -3.80 14.39
C GLY A 199 0.93 -3.68 14.42
N VAL A 200 0.25 -4.28 15.39
CA VAL A 200 -1.20 -4.12 15.62
C VAL A 200 -1.47 -3.45 16.97
N TYR A 201 -2.63 -2.79 17.09
CA TYR A 201 -3.01 -2.12 18.32
C TYR A 201 -4.08 -2.88 19.10
N ARG A 202 -4.06 -2.73 20.42
CA ARG A 202 -5.23 -2.86 21.26
C ARG A 202 -5.76 -1.45 21.51
N TYR A 203 -7.04 -1.26 21.37
CA TYR A 203 -7.67 0.05 21.51
C TYR A 203 -8.26 0.23 22.90
N GLU A 204 -8.34 1.49 23.37
CA GLU A 204 -8.92 1.82 24.68
C GLU A 204 -10.41 1.49 24.75
N ASP A 205 -11.15 1.78 23.67
CA ASP A 205 -12.56 1.45 23.56
C ASP A 205 -12.74 -0.02 23.14
N PRO A 206 -13.47 -0.85 23.92
CA PRO A 206 -13.61 -2.29 23.63
C PRO A 206 -14.40 -2.58 22.34
N ASP A 207 -15.36 -1.73 21.96
CA ASP A 207 -16.08 -1.90 20.69
C ASP A 207 -15.18 -1.59 19.50
N ILE A 208 -14.33 -0.56 19.61
CA ILE A 208 -13.31 -0.25 18.59
C ILE A 208 -12.27 -1.37 18.53
N ASP A 209 -11.83 -1.91 19.65
CA ASP A 209 -10.87 -3.03 19.67
C ASP A 209 -11.44 -4.27 18.95
N ALA A 210 -12.69 -4.62 19.21
CA ALA A 210 -13.38 -5.73 18.53
C ALA A 210 -13.60 -5.44 17.03
N LEU A 211 -13.98 -4.20 16.69
CA LEU A 211 -14.14 -3.73 15.31
C LEU A 211 -12.81 -3.89 14.53
N MET A 212 -11.72 -3.36 15.08
CA MET A 212 -10.41 -3.36 14.42
C MET A 212 -9.82 -4.77 14.28
N LYS A 213 -9.97 -5.63 15.29
CA LYS A 213 -9.63 -7.06 15.16
C LYS A 213 -10.40 -7.74 14.02
N THR A 214 -11.68 -7.37 13.86
CA THR A 214 -12.51 -7.95 12.79
C THR A 214 -12.10 -7.41 11.42
N LYS A 215 -11.77 -6.12 11.29
CA LYS A 215 -11.23 -5.52 10.06
C LYS A 215 -9.94 -6.23 9.63
N ARG A 216 -8.98 -6.41 10.55
CA ARG A 216 -7.72 -7.15 10.27
C ARG A 216 -8.00 -8.55 9.73
N ARG A 217 -8.88 -9.30 10.41
CA ARG A 217 -9.25 -10.64 9.95
C ARG A 217 -9.87 -10.63 8.54
N MET A 218 -10.73 -9.65 8.23
CA MET A 218 -11.33 -9.52 6.89
C MET A 218 -10.27 -9.31 5.81
N ILE A 219 -9.31 -8.41 6.04
CA ILE A 219 -8.23 -8.12 5.09
C ILE A 219 -7.29 -9.33 4.95
N THR A 220 -6.90 -9.96 6.04
CA THR A 220 -6.05 -11.16 6.01
C THR A 220 -6.72 -12.32 5.27
N GLU A 221 -8.01 -12.56 5.48
CA GLU A 221 -8.78 -13.57 4.73
C GLU A 221 -8.86 -13.23 3.23
N ALA A 222 -9.09 -11.97 2.88
CA ALA A 222 -9.11 -11.53 1.49
C ALA A 222 -7.73 -11.74 0.82
N ALA A 223 -6.65 -11.35 1.49
CA ALA A 223 -5.28 -11.59 1.03
C ALA A 223 -5.01 -13.09 0.83
N GLY A 224 -5.41 -13.93 1.78
CA GLY A 224 -5.25 -15.39 1.67
C GLY A 224 -5.96 -15.99 0.44
N LYS A 225 -7.17 -15.51 0.12
CA LYS A 225 -7.90 -15.92 -1.10
C LYS A 225 -7.18 -15.51 -2.38
N LEU A 226 -6.68 -14.27 -2.44
CA LEU A 226 -5.90 -13.77 -3.57
C LEU A 226 -4.58 -14.55 -3.71
N CYS A 227 -3.84 -14.76 -2.62
CA CYS A 227 -2.62 -15.54 -2.62
C CYS A 227 -2.84 -16.97 -3.13
N THR A 228 -3.91 -17.62 -2.70
CA THR A 228 -4.28 -18.96 -3.19
C THR A 228 -4.55 -18.95 -4.68
N HIS A 229 -5.32 -17.98 -5.17
CA HIS A 229 -5.66 -17.85 -6.58
C HIS A 229 -4.40 -17.64 -7.45
N PHE A 230 -3.55 -16.67 -7.11
CA PHE A 230 -2.39 -16.33 -7.91
C PHE A 230 -1.30 -17.43 -7.86
N ARG A 231 -1.06 -18.02 -6.69
CA ARG A 231 -0.11 -19.14 -6.57
C ARG A 231 -0.54 -20.38 -7.35
N SER A 232 -1.83 -20.66 -7.43
CA SER A 232 -2.35 -21.75 -8.26
C SER A 232 -2.03 -21.57 -9.76
N ARG A 233 -1.70 -20.35 -10.17
CA ARG A 233 -1.26 -19.97 -11.52
C ARG A 233 0.26 -19.80 -11.64
N GLY A 234 1.01 -20.21 -10.63
CA GLY A 234 2.48 -20.08 -10.60
C GLY A 234 2.97 -18.64 -10.46
N LYS A 235 2.13 -17.71 -9.98
CA LYS A 235 2.51 -16.30 -9.82
C LYS A 235 3.11 -16.03 -8.44
N LYS A 236 4.17 -15.20 -8.42
CA LYS A 236 4.71 -14.59 -7.21
C LYS A 236 3.82 -13.43 -6.75
N ILE A 237 3.91 -13.06 -5.48
CA ILE A 237 3.01 -12.08 -4.88
C ILE A 237 3.82 -11.03 -4.10
N GLY A 238 3.71 -9.78 -4.52
CA GLY A 238 4.08 -8.62 -3.71
C GLY A 238 2.82 -7.96 -3.16
N ILE A 239 2.93 -7.26 -2.03
CA ILE A 239 1.80 -6.55 -1.43
C ILE A 239 2.20 -5.15 -0.99
N ASP A 240 1.36 -4.17 -1.32
CA ASP A 240 1.47 -2.80 -0.83
C ASP A 240 0.69 -2.61 0.46
N THR A 241 1.30 -1.98 1.44
CA THR A 241 0.69 -1.73 2.74
C THR A 241 1.00 -0.31 3.21
N PHE A 242 0.16 0.20 4.09
CA PHE A 242 0.51 1.40 4.84
C PHE A 242 1.76 1.14 5.70
N ALA A 243 2.44 2.20 6.07
CA ALA A 243 3.51 2.13 7.06
C ALA A 243 2.96 1.61 8.40
N SER A 244 3.78 0.90 9.16
CA SER A 244 3.34 0.15 10.36
C SER A 244 2.54 0.99 11.36
N GLY A 245 2.88 2.28 11.52
CA GLY A 245 2.15 3.17 12.42
C GLY A 245 0.69 3.41 12.02
N THR A 246 0.38 3.33 10.74
CA THR A 246 -0.96 3.62 10.20
C THR A 246 -1.69 2.40 9.64
N ALA A 247 -0.98 1.30 9.38
CA ALA A 247 -1.50 0.09 8.75
C ALA A 247 -2.69 -0.54 9.49
N ASP A 248 -2.62 -0.58 10.81
CA ASP A 248 -3.67 -1.20 11.62
C ASP A 248 -5.02 -0.49 11.47
N PHE A 249 -5.04 0.84 11.35
CA PHE A 249 -6.29 1.61 11.20
C PHE A 249 -7.07 1.27 9.94
N VAL A 250 -6.37 0.80 8.92
CA VAL A 250 -6.99 0.34 7.66
C VAL A 250 -7.15 -1.19 7.60
N GLY A 251 -6.96 -1.87 8.71
CA GLY A 251 -7.16 -3.32 8.85
C GLY A 251 -6.00 -4.17 8.31
N GLN A 252 -4.82 -3.61 8.10
CA GLN A 252 -3.65 -4.36 7.65
C GLN A 252 -2.82 -4.86 8.83
N ASP A 253 -2.77 -6.17 9.03
CA ASP A 253 -1.84 -6.86 9.93
C ASP A 253 -0.58 -7.21 9.13
N LEU A 254 0.47 -6.40 9.25
CA LEU A 254 1.67 -6.52 8.43
C LEU A 254 2.42 -7.84 8.67
N PHE A 255 2.33 -8.41 9.87
CA PHE A 255 2.98 -9.69 10.16
C PHE A 255 2.25 -10.82 9.46
N ALA A 256 0.93 -10.89 9.63
CA ALA A 256 0.12 -11.90 8.95
C ALA A 256 0.19 -11.77 7.42
N LEU A 257 0.23 -10.55 6.89
CA LEU A 257 0.35 -10.32 5.45
C LEU A 257 1.75 -10.68 4.95
N GLY A 258 2.82 -10.32 5.69
CA GLY A 258 4.20 -10.63 5.34
C GLY A 258 4.49 -12.13 5.23
N GLU A 259 3.86 -12.95 6.07
CA GLU A 259 3.97 -14.42 6.01
C GLU A 259 3.30 -15.04 4.76
N MET A 260 2.36 -14.31 4.15
CA MET A 260 1.57 -14.81 3.01
C MET A 260 2.17 -14.52 1.65
N VAL A 261 3.12 -13.59 1.54
CA VAL A 261 3.57 -13.03 0.27
C VAL A 261 5.07 -13.27 0.03
N ASP A 262 5.52 -13.08 -1.20
CA ASP A 262 6.94 -13.22 -1.54
C ASP A 262 7.73 -11.97 -1.13
N PHE A 263 7.10 -10.80 -1.09
CA PHE A 263 7.62 -9.59 -0.44
C PHE A 263 6.50 -8.64 -0.02
N ILE A 264 6.73 -7.90 1.06
CA ILE A 264 5.85 -6.85 1.56
C ILE A 264 6.51 -5.48 1.39
N LYS A 265 5.76 -4.51 0.87
CA LYS A 265 6.20 -3.13 0.69
C LYS A 265 5.40 -2.20 1.61
N PRO A 266 5.89 -1.84 2.79
CA PRO A 266 5.30 -0.75 3.56
C PRO A 266 5.57 0.59 2.85
N MET A 267 4.51 1.40 2.63
CA MET A 267 4.59 2.73 2.03
C MET A 267 5.09 3.74 3.07
N ALA A 268 6.39 3.89 3.19
CA ALA A 268 7.00 4.82 4.11
C ALA A 268 7.39 6.12 3.41
N TYR A 269 6.39 6.74 2.79
CA TYR A 269 6.52 7.98 2.04
C TYR A 269 6.50 9.17 3.01
N LEU A 270 7.68 9.67 3.38
CA LEU A 270 7.84 10.70 4.41
C LEU A 270 7.79 12.13 3.84
N GLU A 271 8.00 12.28 2.52
CA GLU A 271 7.95 13.56 1.80
C GLU A 271 6.67 13.71 0.96
N THR A 272 5.71 12.77 1.12
CA THR A 272 4.46 12.76 0.35
C THR A 272 3.30 13.30 1.18
N HIS A 273 2.71 14.41 0.72
CA HIS A 273 1.56 15.10 1.31
C HIS A 273 0.25 14.79 0.55
N ALA A 274 0.01 13.52 0.28
CA ALA A 274 -1.16 13.00 -0.41
C ALA A 274 -1.55 11.64 0.21
N PRO A 275 -2.70 11.04 -0.16
CA PRO A 275 -3.10 9.73 0.34
C PRO A 275 -1.98 8.69 0.24
N ALA A 276 -1.87 7.85 1.27
CA ALA A 276 -0.79 6.91 1.54
C ALA A 276 0.57 7.54 1.96
N GLY A 277 0.77 8.86 1.87
CA GLY A 277 1.89 9.55 2.49
C GLY A 277 1.79 9.54 4.01
N VAL A 278 2.88 9.22 4.71
CA VAL A 278 2.86 9.12 6.19
C VAL A 278 2.43 10.43 6.85
N PRO A 279 2.94 11.62 6.47
CA PRO A 279 2.50 12.88 7.06
C PRO A 279 1.01 13.17 6.84
N TYR A 280 0.48 12.78 5.68
CA TYR A 280 -0.91 12.99 5.31
C TYR A 280 -1.84 12.10 6.15
N GLU A 281 -1.55 10.81 6.24
CA GLU A 281 -2.34 9.84 6.99
C GLU A 281 -2.26 10.07 8.51
N VAL A 282 -1.05 10.34 9.04
CA VAL A 282 -0.84 10.66 10.46
C VAL A 282 -1.53 11.99 10.81
N GLY A 283 -1.48 12.98 9.92
CA GLY A 283 -2.17 14.26 10.08
C GLY A 283 -3.68 14.09 10.22
N ALA A 284 -4.29 13.20 9.43
CA ALA A 284 -5.71 12.88 9.49
C ALA A 284 -6.13 12.18 10.80
N MET A 285 -5.20 11.46 11.47
CA MET A 285 -5.44 10.82 12.77
C MET A 285 -5.35 11.80 13.96
N GLY A 286 -4.84 13.01 13.76
CA GLY A 286 -4.69 14.02 14.80
C GLY A 286 -3.51 13.77 15.74
N LYS A 287 -3.14 14.83 16.47
CA LYS A 287 -1.89 14.87 17.26
C LYS A 287 -1.84 13.86 18.41
N GLU A 288 -2.96 13.57 19.05
CA GLU A 288 -3.00 12.67 20.20
C GLU A 288 -2.70 11.23 19.79
N ILE A 289 -3.32 10.75 18.70
CA ILE A 289 -3.04 9.43 18.15
C ILE A 289 -1.63 9.40 17.56
N ALA A 290 -1.21 10.43 16.81
CA ALA A 290 0.14 10.53 16.25
C ALA A 290 1.23 10.32 17.32
N GLY A 291 1.04 10.86 18.53
CA GLY A 291 1.96 10.65 19.65
C GLY A 291 1.97 9.23 20.23
N ARG A 292 0.99 8.39 19.89
CA ARG A 292 0.87 7.00 20.38
C ARG A 292 1.29 5.94 19.37
N ILE A 293 1.38 6.29 18.08
CA ILE A 293 1.65 5.32 17.01
C ILE A 293 3.13 5.22 16.62
N SER A 294 3.99 6.12 17.09
CA SER A 294 5.43 5.97 16.94
C SER A 294 5.93 4.79 17.77
N LEU A 295 6.85 3.98 17.19
CA LEU A 295 7.55 2.91 17.92
C LEU A 295 8.60 3.42 18.86
N LEU A 296 9.13 4.59 18.58
CA LEU A 296 10.17 5.23 19.37
C LEU A 296 9.51 6.24 20.32
N ASP A 297 9.64 6.01 21.61
CA ASP A 297 9.12 6.91 22.61
C ASP A 297 9.64 8.35 22.41
N GLY A 298 8.73 9.28 22.27
CA GLY A 298 9.02 10.70 22.07
C GLY A 298 9.47 11.08 20.64
N ALA A 299 9.53 10.13 19.70
CA ALA A 299 9.83 10.44 18.29
C ALA A 299 8.55 10.79 17.53
N ASP A 300 8.69 11.67 16.54
CA ASP A 300 7.64 11.94 15.56
C ASP A 300 7.33 10.69 14.73
N ALA A 301 6.05 10.32 14.66
CA ALA A 301 5.60 9.18 13.85
C ALA A 301 5.93 9.32 12.36
N CYS A 302 6.14 10.55 11.88
CA CYS A 302 6.54 10.86 10.51
C CYS A 302 8.07 10.89 10.31
N SER A 303 8.87 10.60 11.35
CA SER A 303 10.32 10.60 11.24
C SER A 303 10.87 9.37 10.53
N MET A 304 12.02 9.52 9.88
CA MET A 304 12.76 8.41 9.28
C MET A 304 13.17 7.37 10.34
N ASP A 305 13.53 7.81 11.55
CA ASP A 305 13.89 6.91 12.63
C ASP A 305 12.69 6.03 13.06
N ALA A 306 11.50 6.60 13.14
CA ALA A 306 10.28 5.83 13.42
C ALA A 306 9.99 4.81 12.30
N ALA A 307 10.12 5.20 11.04
CA ALA A 307 9.92 4.29 9.90
C ALA A 307 10.95 3.14 9.92
N VAL A 308 12.22 3.43 10.09
CA VAL A 308 13.30 2.44 10.14
C VAL A 308 13.13 1.46 11.31
N ALA A 309 12.73 1.95 12.49
CA ALA A 309 12.42 1.09 13.64
C ALA A 309 11.29 0.09 13.33
N GLN A 310 10.25 0.54 12.63
CA GLN A 310 9.14 -0.31 12.20
C GLN A 310 9.57 -1.40 11.22
N PHE A 311 10.46 -1.09 10.28
CA PHE A 311 11.01 -2.10 9.35
C PHE A 311 11.88 -3.12 10.07
N SER A 312 12.65 -2.69 11.06
CA SER A 312 13.48 -3.60 11.87
C SER A 312 12.62 -4.64 12.59
N GLU A 313 11.46 -4.26 13.13
CA GLU A 313 10.52 -5.21 13.74
C GLU A 313 9.98 -6.21 12.69
N LEU A 314 9.60 -5.71 11.52
CA LEU A 314 9.05 -6.57 10.47
C LEU A 314 10.10 -7.53 9.90
N LEU A 315 11.34 -7.05 9.71
CA LEU A 315 12.49 -7.90 9.31
C LEU A 315 12.81 -8.99 10.34
N ALA A 316 12.67 -8.69 11.62
CA ALA A 316 12.92 -9.66 12.69
C ALA A 316 11.97 -10.86 12.67
N THR A 317 10.82 -10.78 12.00
CA THR A 317 9.92 -11.92 11.77
C THR A 317 10.37 -12.85 10.65
N GLY A 318 11.37 -12.46 9.88
CA GLY A 318 11.82 -13.19 8.69
C GLY A 318 11.06 -12.82 7.42
N ALA A 319 10.16 -11.84 7.46
CA ALA A 319 9.47 -11.33 6.27
C ALA A 319 10.47 -10.71 5.29
N ASN A 320 10.21 -10.90 3.99
CA ASN A 320 10.96 -10.22 2.93
C ASN A 320 10.40 -8.81 2.76
N VAL A 321 11.05 -7.84 3.39
CA VAL A 321 10.61 -6.43 3.42
C VAL A 321 11.35 -5.63 2.36
N ALA A 322 10.60 -4.98 1.48
CA ALA A 322 11.09 -4.04 0.49
C ALA A 322 10.42 -2.68 0.72
N PRO A 323 10.90 -1.84 1.65
CA PRO A 323 10.26 -0.57 1.97
C PRO A 323 10.08 0.32 0.74
N GLY A 324 8.90 0.91 0.59
CA GLY A 324 8.62 1.91 -0.42
C GLY A 324 9.14 3.27 0.04
N ILE A 325 10.07 3.84 -0.72
CA ILE A 325 10.57 5.20 -0.53
C ILE A 325 10.01 6.09 -1.63
N ASP A 326 9.49 7.25 -1.26
CA ASP A 326 9.06 8.25 -2.23
C ASP A 326 10.26 8.91 -2.91
N VAL A 327 10.25 8.89 -4.25
CA VAL A 327 11.31 9.47 -5.09
C VAL A 327 10.78 10.53 -6.05
N ASN A 328 9.49 10.83 -5.95
CA ASN A 328 8.78 11.67 -6.90
C ASN A 328 9.09 13.15 -6.72
N ARG A 329 9.03 13.88 -7.84
CA ARG A 329 9.02 15.34 -7.94
C ARG A 329 7.71 15.80 -8.54
N ILE A 330 6.71 16.03 -7.69
CA ILE A 330 5.36 16.45 -8.07
C ILE A 330 4.91 17.53 -7.09
N GLU A 331 5.22 18.78 -7.41
CA GLU A 331 4.83 19.93 -6.59
C GLU A 331 3.30 20.13 -6.56
N PRO A 332 2.66 20.38 -5.42
CA PRO A 332 3.24 20.41 -4.06
C PRO A 332 3.16 19.07 -3.30
N ILE A 333 2.88 17.97 -3.99
CA ILE A 333 2.49 16.68 -3.40
C ILE A 333 3.70 15.94 -2.81
N CYS A 334 4.80 15.86 -3.57
CA CYS A 334 6.02 15.18 -3.16
C CYS A 334 7.25 15.90 -3.70
N THR A 335 8.23 16.16 -2.84
CA THR A 335 9.43 16.92 -3.18
C THR A 335 10.70 16.19 -2.75
N ALA A 336 10.78 14.89 -3.04
CA ALA A 336 11.91 14.06 -2.66
C ALA A 336 13.24 14.64 -3.18
N THR A 337 14.21 14.79 -2.28
CA THR A 337 15.55 15.34 -2.59
C THR A 337 16.60 14.23 -2.65
N PRO A 338 17.72 14.43 -3.36
CA PRO A 338 18.83 13.47 -3.36
C PRO A 338 19.32 13.11 -1.96
N GLU A 339 19.45 14.08 -1.07
CA GLU A 339 19.91 13.89 0.30
C GLU A 339 18.93 13.00 1.09
N TYR A 340 17.63 13.28 1.00
CA TYR A 340 16.59 12.50 1.64
C TYR A 340 16.65 11.04 1.19
N VAL A 341 16.60 10.79 -0.13
CA VAL A 341 16.55 9.43 -0.69
C VAL A 341 17.83 8.65 -0.35
N CYS A 342 19.01 9.25 -0.54
CA CYS A 342 20.29 8.59 -0.24
C CYS A 342 20.46 8.30 1.25
N THR A 343 20.02 9.21 2.13
CA THR A 343 20.02 8.99 3.57
C THR A 343 19.10 7.83 3.94
N TYR A 344 17.91 7.79 3.37
CA TYR A 344 16.96 6.71 3.63
C TYR A 344 17.50 5.34 3.19
N LEU A 345 18.01 5.24 1.97
CA LEU A 345 18.62 4.01 1.45
C LEU A 345 19.76 3.51 2.36
N LYS A 346 20.62 4.42 2.82
CA LYS A 346 21.69 4.09 3.77
C LYS A 346 21.14 3.53 5.09
N ARG A 347 20.08 4.13 5.63
CA ARG A 347 19.44 3.65 6.85
C ARG A 347 18.81 2.27 6.68
N LEU A 348 18.27 1.96 5.48
CA LEU A 348 17.76 0.63 5.17
C LEU A 348 18.88 -0.42 5.09
N GLU A 349 20.03 -0.08 4.52
CA GLU A 349 21.23 -0.94 4.54
C GLU A 349 21.70 -1.24 5.95
N GLU A 350 21.75 -0.23 6.83
CA GLU A 350 22.19 -0.36 8.23
C GLU A 350 21.33 -1.36 9.02
N ILE A 351 20.04 -1.50 8.71
CA ILE A 351 19.15 -2.48 9.34
C ILE A 351 19.08 -3.83 8.61
N GLY A 352 19.84 -3.98 7.51
CA GLY A 352 19.91 -5.23 6.75
C GLY A 352 18.76 -5.46 5.77
N CYS A 353 18.03 -4.43 5.35
CA CYS A 353 17.11 -4.52 4.21
C CYS A 353 17.88 -4.92 2.96
N LYS A 354 17.34 -5.91 2.23
CA LYS A 354 17.97 -6.41 1.01
C LYS A 354 17.49 -5.68 -0.24
N SER A 355 16.34 -5.04 -0.17
CA SER A 355 15.74 -4.34 -1.30
C SER A 355 14.92 -3.14 -0.84
N ALA A 356 14.75 -2.16 -1.74
CA ALA A 356 13.88 -1.01 -1.56
C ALA A 356 13.09 -0.75 -2.85
N VAL A 357 11.84 -0.29 -2.72
CA VAL A 357 11.02 0.12 -3.86
C VAL A 357 11.14 1.62 -4.04
N LEU A 358 11.66 2.06 -5.19
CA LEU A 358 11.64 3.45 -5.60
C LEU A 358 10.23 3.77 -6.10
N ALA A 359 9.48 4.53 -5.33
CA ALA A 359 8.03 4.60 -5.43
C ALA A 359 7.54 6.07 -5.39
N TRP A 360 6.28 6.35 -5.68
CA TRP A 360 5.26 5.43 -6.24
C TRP A 360 5.29 5.42 -7.77
N ASP A 361 5.91 6.43 -8.40
CA ASP A 361 6.14 6.47 -9.84
C ASP A 361 7.59 6.86 -10.14
N ALA A 362 8.45 5.87 -10.34
CA ALA A 362 9.87 6.10 -10.64
C ALA A 362 10.09 6.92 -11.93
N MET A 363 9.06 7.02 -12.80
CA MET A 363 9.10 7.85 -14.01
C MET A 363 9.09 9.35 -13.69
N ARG A 364 8.65 9.72 -12.50
CA ARG A 364 8.60 11.10 -12.00
C ARG A 364 9.70 11.42 -11.00
N MET A 365 10.69 10.53 -10.87
CA MET A 365 11.89 10.78 -10.08
C MET A 365 12.70 11.92 -10.72
N GLY A 366 13.22 12.83 -9.88
CA GLY A 366 14.12 13.89 -10.34
C GLY A 366 15.41 13.31 -10.92
N GLU A 367 15.97 13.91 -11.98
CA GLU A 367 17.24 13.45 -12.56
C GLU A 367 18.39 13.53 -11.55
N ASP A 368 18.39 14.55 -10.69
CA ASP A 368 19.36 14.71 -9.60
C ASP A 368 19.24 13.59 -8.54
N VAL A 369 18.01 13.11 -8.28
CA VAL A 369 17.77 11.97 -7.39
C VAL A 369 18.31 10.69 -8.04
N LEU A 370 18.00 10.48 -9.34
CA LEU A 370 18.51 9.32 -10.10
C LEU A 370 20.04 9.33 -10.14
N ASP A 371 20.68 10.49 -10.42
CA ASP A 371 22.14 10.66 -10.42
C ASP A 371 22.74 10.29 -9.06
N ALA A 372 22.14 10.76 -7.98
CA ALA A 372 22.62 10.51 -6.63
C ALA A 372 22.53 9.02 -6.26
N ILE A 373 21.43 8.35 -6.60
CA ILE A 373 21.28 6.90 -6.35
C ILE A 373 22.31 6.12 -7.18
N ALA A 374 22.48 6.46 -8.47
CA ALA A 374 23.42 5.78 -9.37
C ALA A 374 24.90 5.96 -8.99
N SER A 375 25.21 6.97 -8.19
CA SER A 375 26.58 7.29 -7.74
C SER A 375 26.94 6.65 -6.39
N ARG A 376 26.02 5.96 -5.74
CA ARG A 376 26.24 5.27 -4.46
C ARG A 376 27.10 4.04 -4.64
#